data_babc4259332203b0d070edbaa81955e3
#
_entry.id   babc4259332203b0d070edbaa81955e3
#
_cell.length_a   1.000
_cell.length_b   1.000
_cell.length_c   1.000
_cell.angle_alpha   90.00
_cell.angle_beta   90.00
_cell.angle_gamma   90.00
#
_symmetry.space_group_name_H-M   'P 1'
#
loop_
_entity.id
_entity.type
_entity.pdbx_description
1 polymer ?
#
loop_
_entity_poly.entity_id
_entity_poly.type
_entity_poly.pdbx_seq_one_letter_code
_entity_poly.pdbx_strand_id
1 'polypeptide(L)'
;MVEIRIHGRGGQGGVTLAKLIATARFLHGDSVQAFGLYAAERSGAPVQAFCRYDPDAVANRNLIYEPDHVIVLDPTLIGPGIVDGLRPGGWVLLNSPEPPGAFRDRFPLHRLATVDATAIARGHGLGTRSVPIVNTGLLGATMRLLDFPVADAIAALDHLGFGGGNVPAAEEAYEALHVLTDGVRVPAARVVEADPVAAPGTRRSTASFLEGAGGDLPGIQTG
;
A
#
# COMPACT_ATOMS: atom_id res chain seq x y z
N MET A 1 -5.13 -0.97 12.49
CA MET A 1 -5.19 -1.21 11.03
C MET A 1 -3.85 -0.85 10.42
N VAL A 2 -3.27 -1.73 9.60
CA VAL A 2 -2.06 -1.48 8.83
C VAL A 2 -2.43 -1.32 7.36
N GLU A 3 -1.86 -0.33 6.70
CA GLU A 3 -2.15 0.05 5.32
C GLU A 3 -0.87 0.05 4.49
N ILE A 4 -0.87 -0.69 3.38
CA ILE A 4 0.28 -0.86 2.49
C ILE A 4 -0.09 -0.37 1.09
N ARG A 5 0.77 0.46 0.51
CA ARG A 5 0.69 0.89 -0.88
C ARG A 5 1.82 0.26 -1.68
N ILE A 6 1.46 -0.34 -2.81
CA ILE A 6 2.36 -1.09 -3.66
C ILE A 6 2.45 -0.38 -5.00
N HIS A 7 3.67 -0.07 -5.45
CA HIS A 7 3.95 0.55 -6.72
C HIS A 7 4.65 -0.42 -7.66
N GLY A 8 4.15 -0.55 -8.87
CA GLY A 8 4.72 -1.40 -9.89
C GLY A 8 4.32 -0.95 -11.29
N ARG A 9 4.63 -1.76 -12.28
CA ARG A 9 4.14 -1.59 -13.65
C ARG A 9 3.12 -2.67 -13.99
N GLY A 10 2.22 -2.37 -14.92
CA GLY A 10 1.28 -3.35 -15.45
C GLY A 10 2.01 -4.63 -15.90
N GLY A 11 1.57 -5.78 -15.40
CA GLY A 11 2.20 -7.09 -15.65
C GLY A 11 3.23 -7.57 -14.60
N GLN A 12 3.69 -6.73 -13.68
CA GLN A 12 4.65 -7.15 -12.64
C GLN A 12 4.01 -7.85 -11.41
N GLY A 13 2.67 -7.91 -11.35
CA GLY A 13 1.96 -8.61 -10.29
C GLY A 13 1.77 -7.82 -8.99
N GLY A 14 1.71 -6.48 -9.04
CA GLY A 14 1.47 -5.65 -7.85
C GLY A 14 0.14 -5.95 -7.17
N VAL A 15 -0.95 -6.12 -7.93
CA VAL A 15 -2.26 -6.52 -7.37
C VAL A 15 -2.22 -7.94 -6.81
N THR A 16 -1.48 -8.83 -7.46
CA THR A 16 -1.26 -10.19 -6.95
C THR A 16 -0.52 -10.17 -5.63
N LEU A 17 0.52 -9.33 -5.49
CA LEU A 17 1.23 -9.14 -4.21
C LEU A 17 0.29 -8.64 -3.12
N ALA A 18 -0.55 -7.63 -3.42
CA ALA A 18 -1.55 -7.14 -2.47
C ALA A 18 -2.48 -8.25 -1.99
N LYS A 19 -2.97 -9.10 -2.91
CA LYS A 19 -3.80 -10.24 -2.59
C LYS A 19 -3.07 -11.31 -1.76
N LEU A 20 -1.81 -11.60 -2.09
CA LEU A 20 -0.99 -12.56 -1.35
C LEU A 20 -0.76 -12.10 0.10
N ILE A 21 -0.39 -10.83 0.32
CA ILE A 21 -0.24 -10.25 1.67
C ILE A 21 -1.58 -10.31 2.42
N ALA A 22 -2.68 -9.92 1.78
CA ALA A 22 -4.00 -10.00 2.39
C ALA A 22 -4.39 -11.44 2.75
N THR A 23 -4.10 -12.42 1.87
CA THR A 23 -4.39 -13.84 2.14
C THR A 23 -3.56 -14.36 3.32
N ALA A 24 -2.27 -14.01 3.42
CA ALA A 24 -1.44 -14.39 4.56
C ALA A 24 -2.05 -13.87 5.87
N ARG A 25 -2.50 -12.62 5.90
CA ARG A 25 -3.14 -12.02 7.07
C ARG A 25 -4.52 -12.59 7.38
N PHE A 26 -5.31 -12.87 6.34
CA PHE A 26 -6.62 -13.53 6.48
C PHE A 26 -6.50 -14.91 7.10
N LEU A 27 -5.54 -15.71 6.65
CA LEU A 27 -5.30 -17.06 7.22
C LEU A 27 -4.82 -16.98 8.68
N HIS A 28 -4.21 -15.86 9.06
CA HIS A 28 -3.82 -15.58 10.46
C HIS A 28 -5.00 -15.09 11.33
N GLY A 29 -6.14 -14.75 10.72
CA GLY A 29 -7.37 -14.36 11.41
C GLY A 29 -7.74 -12.89 11.31
N ASP A 30 -6.99 -12.08 10.56
CA ASP A 30 -7.32 -10.66 10.37
C ASP A 30 -8.45 -10.44 9.36
N SER A 31 -9.14 -9.32 9.52
CA SER A 31 -9.96 -8.73 8.46
C SER A 31 -9.05 -8.05 7.45
N VAL A 32 -9.28 -8.29 6.16
CA VAL A 32 -8.37 -7.84 5.10
C VAL A 32 -9.09 -7.19 3.95
N GLN A 33 -8.38 -6.34 3.23
CA GLN A 33 -8.81 -5.80 1.95
C GLN A 33 -7.61 -5.66 1.02
N ALA A 34 -7.76 -6.11 -0.24
CA ALA A 34 -6.76 -5.91 -1.29
C ALA A 34 -7.45 -5.45 -2.57
N PHE A 35 -6.90 -4.41 -3.21
CA PHE A 35 -7.45 -3.86 -4.45
C PHE A 35 -6.37 -3.16 -5.27
N GLY A 36 -6.64 -2.95 -6.56
CA GLY A 36 -5.77 -2.19 -7.46
C GLY A 36 -6.45 -0.90 -7.91
N LEU A 37 -5.64 0.12 -8.16
CA LEU A 37 -6.08 1.31 -8.89
C LEU A 37 -5.77 1.08 -10.38
N TYR A 38 -6.81 0.78 -11.14
CA TYR A 38 -6.71 0.59 -12.58
C TYR A 38 -6.94 1.94 -13.29
N ALA A 39 -5.87 2.58 -13.73
CA ALA A 39 -5.99 3.63 -14.75
C ALA A 39 -5.99 2.95 -16.14
N ALA A 40 -6.44 3.62 -17.21
CA ALA A 40 -6.52 3.06 -18.57
C ALA A 40 -5.22 2.33 -18.96
N GLU A 41 -5.19 0.99 -18.74
CA GLU A 41 -3.96 0.23 -18.60
C GLU A 41 -3.38 -0.17 -19.95
N ARG A 42 -2.19 0.34 -20.20
CA ARG A 42 -1.26 -0.26 -21.15
C ARG A 42 -0.26 -1.10 -20.36
N SER A 43 0.11 -2.26 -20.85
CA SER A 43 1.20 -3.06 -20.31
C SER A 43 2.44 -2.17 -20.07
N GLY A 44 3.01 -2.24 -18.87
CA GLY A 44 4.18 -1.44 -18.48
C GLY A 44 3.89 -0.04 -17.92
N ALA A 45 2.63 0.45 -17.94
CA ALA A 45 2.27 1.70 -17.28
C ALA A 45 2.40 1.59 -15.76
N PRO A 46 2.73 2.69 -15.04
CA PRO A 46 2.71 2.70 -13.58
C PRO A 46 1.33 2.33 -13.04
N VAL A 47 1.30 1.40 -12.08
CA VAL A 47 0.08 0.96 -11.39
C VAL A 47 0.29 0.98 -9.90
N GLN A 48 -0.79 1.20 -9.15
CA GLN A 48 -0.80 1.10 -7.70
C GLN A 48 -1.74 -0.02 -7.27
N ALA A 49 -1.31 -0.76 -6.26
CA ALA A 49 -2.14 -1.71 -5.56
C ALA A 49 -2.08 -1.43 -4.06
N PHE A 50 -3.09 -1.88 -3.36
CA PHE A 50 -3.29 -1.57 -1.96
C PHE A 50 -3.68 -2.82 -1.19
N CYS A 51 -3.16 -2.93 0.02
CA CYS A 51 -3.54 -3.94 0.99
C CYS A 51 -3.74 -3.26 2.34
N ARG A 52 -4.79 -3.64 3.06
CA ARG A 52 -4.96 -3.29 4.47
C ARG A 52 -5.42 -4.50 5.26
N TYR A 53 -5.03 -4.53 6.51
CA TYR A 53 -5.45 -5.57 7.45
C TYR A 53 -5.57 -5.04 8.87
N ASP A 54 -6.44 -5.66 9.64
CA ASP A 54 -6.71 -5.30 11.03
C ASP A 54 -7.27 -6.54 11.76
N PRO A 55 -6.91 -6.82 13.02
CA PRO A 55 -7.56 -7.86 13.82
C PRO A 55 -9.06 -7.58 13.98
N ASP A 56 -9.48 -6.32 13.94
CA ASP A 56 -10.87 -5.91 13.93
C ASP A 56 -11.43 -5.78 12.51
N ALA A 57 -12.72 -5.45 12.38
CA ALA A 57 -13.34 -5.33 11.06
C ALA A 57 -12.82 -4.16 10.24
N VAL A 58 -12.38 -4.42 9.01
CA VAL A 58 -11.99 -3.39 8.04
C VAL A 58 -13.25 -2.82 7.35
N ALA A 59 -13.78 -1.73 7.89
CA ALA A 59 -14.97 -1.05 7.34
C ALA A 59 -14.63 0.01 6.27
N ASN A 60 -13.41 0.55 6.28
CA ASN A 60 -12.96 1.59 5.34
C ASN A 60 -12.79 1.02 3.93
N ARG A 61 -13.37 1.69 2.92
CA ARG A 61 -13.27 1.31 1.49
C ARG A 61 -12.59 2.38 0.64
N ASN A 62 -12.08 3.44 1.25
CA ASN A 62 -11.38 4.51 0.54
C ASN A 62 -10.01 4.05 0.04
N LEU A 63 -9.44 4.81 -0.91
CA LEU A 63 -8.04 4.65 -1.27
C LEU A 63 -7.13 4.91 -0.07
N ILE A 64 -5.93 4.31 -0.10
CA ILE A 64 -4.93 4.51 0.94
C ILE A 64 -4.07 5.72 0.56
N TYR A 65 -4.32 6.84 1.19
CA TYR A 65 -3.57 8.08 1.00
C TYR A 65 -2.38 8.20 1.95
N GLU A 66 -2.49 7.66 3.16
CA GLU A 66 -1.49 7.70 4.21
C GLU A 66 -1.06 6.29 4.61
N PRO A 67 -0.30 5.58 3.76
CA PRO A 67 0.11 4.21 4.05
C PRO A 67 1.09 4.15 5.24
N ASP A 68 1.08 3.03 5.96
CA ASP A 68 2.10 2.69 6.95
C ASP A 68 3.38 2.19 6.28
N HIS A 69 3.24 1.55 5.11
CA HIS A 69 4.37 1.01 4.36
C HIS A 69 4.17 1.19 2.85
N VAL A 70 5.28 1.36 2.14
CA VAL A 70 5.34 1.42 0.67
C VAL A 70 6.23 0.30 0.16
N ILE A 71 5.75 -0.44 -0.85
CA ILE A 71 6.51 -1.48 -1.56
C ILE A 71 6.66 -1.06 -3.02
N VAL A 72 7.87 -1.14 -3.55
CA VAL A 72 8.19 -0.74 -4.93
C VAL A 72 8.74 -1.93 -5.70
N LEU A 73 7.95 -2.45 -6.66
CA LEU A 73 8.33 -3.58 -7.49
C LEU A 73 9.36 -3.21 -8.54
N ASP A 74 9.30 -1.96 -9.01
CA ASP A 74 10.16 -1.45 -10.08
C ASP A 74 10.87 -0.17 -9.62
N PRO A 75 12.19 -0.24 -9.36
CA PRO A 75 12.95 0.91 -8.88
C PRO A 75 12.97 2.09 -9.86
N THR A 76 12.65 1.89 -11.14
CA THR A 76 12.53 2.98 -12.12
C THR A 76 11.34 3.91 -11.83
N LEU A 77 10.43 3.50 -10.94
CA LEU A 77 9.31 4.30 -10.47
C LEU A 77 9.69 5.25 -9.32
N ILE A 78 10.90 5.12 -8.77
CA ILE A 78 11.37 5.99 -7.68
C ILE A 78 11.50 7.42 -8.19
N GLY A 79 10.57 8.27 -7.77
CA GLY A 79 10.47 9.67 -8.15
C GLY A 79 9.63 10.45 -7.15
N PRO A 80 9.35 11.74 -7.46
CA PRO A 80 8.42 12.53 -6.66
C PRO A 80 7.09 11.79 -6.48
N GLY A 81 6.56 11.79 -5.27
CA GLY A 81 5.25 11.22 -4.96
C GLY A 81 5.23 9.73 -4.61
N ILE A 82 6.35 8.97 -4.77
CA ILE A 82 6.34 7.53 -4.44
C ILE A 82 6.06 7.27 -2.96
N VAL A 83 6.46 8.17 -2.08
CA VAL A 83 6.25 8.11 -0.63
C VAL A 83 5.26 9.14 -0.11
N ASP A 84 4.49 9.80 -1.00
CA ASP A 84 3.51 10.80 -0.57
C ASP A 84 2.53 10.18 0.44
N GLY A 85 2.34 10.86 1.56
CA GLY A 85 1.49 10.41 2.65
C GLY A 85 2.04 9.24 3.47
N LEU A 86 3.21 8.67 3.14
CA LEU A 86 3.81 7.61 3.96
C LEU A 86 4.07 8.14 5.37
N ARG A 87 3.50 7.45 6.36
CA ARG A 87 3.60 7.83 7.76
C ARG A 87 5.06 7.86 8.24
N PRO A 88 5.42 8.81 9.12
CA PRO A 88 6.77 8.89 9.68
C PRO A 88 7.20 7.56 10.31
N GLY A 89 8.41 7.11 10.01
CA GLY A 89 8.93 5.82 10.47
C GLY A 89 8.36 4.61 9.71
N GLY A 90 7.54 4.83 8.68
CA GLY A 90 7.09 3.77 7.78
C GLY A 90 8.23 3.12 7.00
N TRP A 91 7.99 1.92 6.50
CA TRP A 91 8.95 1.20 5.66
C TRP A 91 8.79 1.56 4.19
N VAL A 92 9.93 1.69 3.51
CA VAL A 92 10.02 1.63 2.05
C VAL A 92 10.79 0.37 1.68
N LEU A 93 10.09 -0.63 1.15
CA LEU A 93 10.69 -1.86 0.63
C LEU A 93 10.88 -1.73 -0.88
N LEU A 94 12.11 -1.91 -1.34
CA LEU A 94 12.48 -1.77 -2.75
C LEU A 94 12.95 -3.11 -3.33
N ASN A 95 12.47 -3.44 -4.51
CA ASN A 95 13.07 -4.49 -5.33
C ASN A 95 14.35 -3.94 -5.96
N SER A 96 15.49 -4.20 -5.35
CA SER A 96 16.79 -3.68 -5.81
C SER A 96 17.94 -4.59 -5.36
N PRO A 97 18.95 -4.78 -6.22
CA PRO A 97 20.22 -5.42 -5.84
C PRO A 97 21.09 -4.50 -4.96
N GLU A 98 20.84 -3.19 -4.97
CA GLU A 98 21.59 -2.23 -4.19
C GLU A 98 21.22 -2.29 -2.70
N PRO A 99 22.16 -2.08 -1.79
CA PRO A 99 21.87 -2.04 -0.36
C PRO A 99 20.96 -0.85 -0.02
N PRO A 100 20.15 -0.93 1.06
CA PRO A 100 19.18 0.12 1.39
C PRO A 100 19.85 1.49 1.65
N GLY A 101 21.11 1.52 2.07
CA GLY A 101 21.88 2.76 2.24
C GLY A 101 22.01 3.60 0.97
N ALA A 102 22.02 2.97 -0.21
CA ALA A 102 22.07 3.67 -1.50
C ALA A 102 20.85 4.57 -1.77
N PHE A 103 19.75 4.35 -1.03
CA PHE A 103 18.50 5.09 -1.18
C PHE A 103 18.26 6.08 -0.05
N ARG A 104 19.18 6.23 0.92
CA ARG A 104 19.00 7.08 2.10
C ARG A 104 18.72 8.54 1.76
N ASP A 105 19.42 9.11 0.79
CA ASP A 105 19.24 10.50 0.38
C ASP A 105 17.86 10.76 -0.26
N ARG A 106 17.27 9.73 -0.85
CA ARG A 106 15.93 9.80 -1.45
C ARG A 106 14.80 9.65 -0.43
N PHE A 107 15.05 8.92 0.66
CA PHE A 107 14.06 8.60 1.70
C PHE A 107 14.58 8.87 3.11
N PRO A 108 14.96 10.12 3.43
CA PRO A 108 15.63 10.43 4.70
C PRO A 108 14.75 10.24 5.94
N LEU A 109 13.43 10.21 5.77
CA LEU A 109 12.46 10.15 6.87
C LEU A 109 11.92 8.74 7.14
N HIS A 110 12.33 7.74 6.36
CA HIS A 110 11.72 6.41 6.40
C HIS A 110 12.75 5.31 6.66
N ARG A 111 12.29 4.21 7.21
CA ARG A 111 13.06 2.98 7.29
C ARG A 111 13.15 2.35 5.90
N LEU A 112 14.30 1.82 5.56
CA LEU A 112 14.57 1.29 4.22
C LEU A 112 14.86 -0.20 4.26
N ALA A 113 14.33 -0.91 3.30
CA ALA A 113 14.66 -2.30 3.07
C ALA A 113 14.79 -2.58 1.58
N THR A 114 15.71 -3.48 1.21
CA THR A 114 15.90 -3.91 -0.18
C THR A 114 16.01 -5.42 -0.25
N VAL A 115 15.56 -5.98 -1.37
CA VAL A 115 15.75 -7.37 -1.76
C VAL A 115 15.84 -7.45 -3.28
N ASP A 116 16.77 -8.22 -3.83
CA ASP A 116 16.83 -8.47 -5.29
C ASP A 116 15.82 -9.57 -5.69
N ALA A 117 14.53 -9.24 -5.59
CA ALA A 117 13.46 -10.15 -6.00
C ALA A 117 13.51 -10.47 -7.50
N THR A 118 14.21 -9.63 -8.30
CA THR A 118 14.43 -9.88 -9.73
C THR A 118 15.40 -11.03 -9.96
N ALA A 119 16.53 -11.03 -9.26
CA ALA A 119 17.48 -12.14 -9.34
C ALA A 119 16.87 -13.43 -8.79
N ILE A 120 16.20 -13.37 -7.65
CA ILE A 120 15.51 -14.50 -7.04
C ILE A 120 14.46 -15.08 -8.00
N ALA A 121 13.60 -14.25 -8.58
CA ALA A 121 12.59 -14.70 -9.55
C ALA A 121 13.20 -15.42 -10.75
N ARG A 122 14.32 -14.91 -11.27
CA ARG A 122 15.07 -15.56 -12.36
C ARG A 122 15.68 -16.89 -11.94
N GLY A 123 16.25 -16.96 -10.73
CA GLY A 123 16.83 -18.18 -10.16
C GLY A 123 15.81 -19.31 -10.02
N HIS A 124 14.57 -18.98 -9.68
CA HIS A 124 13.47 -19.93 -9.52
C HIS A 124 12.57 -20.08 -10.75
N GLY A 125 12.94 -19.50 -11.90
CA GLY A 125 12.18 -19.63 -13.14
C GLY A 125 10.80 -18.95 -13.11
N LEU A 126 10.63 -17.90 -12.33
CA LEU A 126 9.36 -17.17 -12.21
C LEU A 126 9.26 -16.07 -13.27
N GLY A 127 8.32 -16.22 -14.18
CA GLY A 127 8.12 -15.35 -15.33
C GLY A 127 9.03 -15.67 -16.49
N THR A 128 9.38 -14.66 -17.28
CA THR A 128 10.31 -14.77 -18.40
C THR A 128 11.62 -14.03 -18.08
N ARG A 129 12.67 -14.28 -18.89
CA ARG A 129 13.96 -13.57 -18.73
C ARG A 129 13.81 -12.04 -18.83
N SER A 130 12.91 -11.58 -19.68
CA SER A 130 12.63 -10.14 -19.90
C SER A 130 11.62 -9.56 -18.92
N VAL A 131 10.71 -10.38 -18.38
CA VAL A 131 9.67 -9.97 -17.44
C VAL A 131 9.64 -10.97 -16.27
N PRO A 132 10.56 -10.85 -15.30
CA PRO A 132 10.54 -11.67 -14.09
C PRO A 132 9.31 -11.32 -13.23
N ILE A 133 8.72 -12.34 -12.61
CA ILE A 133 7.58 -12.17 -11.70
C ILE A 133 8.11 -12.06 -10.27
N VAL A 134 8.19 -10.83 -9.76
CA VAL A 134 8.86 -10.48 -8.49
C VAL A 134 7.95 -10.51 -7.27
N ASN A 135 6.64 -10.66 -7.47
CA ASN A 135 5.64 -10.55 -6.41
C ASN A 135 5.85 -11.57 -5.28
N THR A 136 6.21 -12.80 -5.60
CA THR A 136 6.42 -13.87 -4.61
C THR A 136 7.65 -13.60 -3.74
N GLY A 137 8.76 -13.18 -4.33
CA GLY A 137 9.94 -12.76 -3.57
C GLY A 137 9.61 -11.58 -2.66
N LEU A 138 8.90 -10.58 -3.18
CA LEU A 138 8.47 -9.44 -2.36
C LEU A 138 7.47 -9.82 -1.27
N LEU A 139 6.67 -10.88 -1.45
CA LEU A 139 5.84 -11.43 -0.38
C LEU A 139 6.70 -11.93 0.78
N GLY A 140 7.69 -12.79 0.51
CA GLY A 140 8.62 -13.30 1.53
C GLY A 140 9.35 -12.18 2.26
N ALA A 141 9.91 -11.24 1.51
CA ALA A 141 10.56 -10.05 2.06
C ALA A 141 9.61 -9.19 2.92
N THR A 142 8.34 -9.06 2.52
CA THR A 142 7.33 -8.32 3.29
C THR A 142 7.00 -9.02 4.60
N MET A 143 6.88 -10.34 4.61
CA MET A 143 6.65 -11.10 5.86
C MET A 143 7.81 -10.88 6.83
N ARG A 144 9.05 -10.99 6.37
CA ARG A 144 10.24 -10.70 7.19
C ARG A 144 10.26 -9.29 7.74
N LEU A 145 9.96 -8.31 6.86
CA LEU A 145 9.98 -6.89 7.19
C LEU A 145 8.99 -6.51 8.29
N LEU A 146 7.83 -7.16 8.29
CA LEU A 146 6.72 -6.91 9.21
C LEU A 146 6.69 -7.87 10.39
N ASP A 147 7.77 -8.64 10.56
CA ASP A 147 7.95 -9.60 11.67
C ASP A 147 6.90 -10.73 11.69
N PHE A 148 6.52 -11.19 10.50
CA PHE A 148 5.66 -12.36 10.32
C PHE A 148 6.50 -13.56 9.91
N PRO A 149 6.11 -14.79 10.31
CA PRO A 149 6.83 -15.99 9.91
C PRO A 149 6.70 -16.25 8.41
N VAL A 150 7.74 -16.81 7.79
CA VAL A 150 7.70 -17.19 6.37
C VAL A 150 6.58 -18.21 6.07
N ALA A 151 6.17 -18.99 7.06
CA ALA A 151 5.06 -19.91 6.95
C ALA A 151 3.75 -19.25 6.52
N ASP A 152 3.52 -17.97 6.88
CA ASP A 152 2.34 -17.22 6.46
C ASP A 152 2.37 -16.94 4.95
N ALA A 153 3.56 -16.67 4.40
CA ALA A 153 3.73 -16.52 2.94
C ALA A 153 3.45 -17.84 2.23
N ILE A 154 3.99 -18.95 2.74
CA ILE A 154 3.82 -20.28 2.18
C ILE A 154 2.33 -20.69 2.19
N ALA A 155 1.65 -20.48 3.31
CA ALA A 155 0.22 -20.75 3.44
C ALA A 155 -0.63 -19.93 2.44
N ALA A 156 -0.28 -18.66 2.23
CA ALA A 156 -0.97 -17.80 1.25
C ALA A 156 -0.73 -18.28 -0.19
N LEU A 157 0.50 -18.68 -0.51
CA LEU A 157 0.85 -19.22 -1.82
C LEU A 157 0.08 -20.51 -2.11
N ASP A 158 0.06 -21.42 -1.15
CA ASP A 158 -0.67 -22.70 -1.26
C ASP A 158 -2.18 -22.44 -1.42
N HIS A 159 -2.75 -21.60 -0.57
CA HIS A 159 -4.19 -21.25 -0.60
C HIS A 159 -4.63 -20.68 -1.95
N LEU A 160 -3.77 -19.90 -2.61
CA LEU A 160 -4.05 -19.29 -3.92
C LEU A 160 -3.55 -20.14 -5.10
N GLY A 161 -3.03 -21.35 -4.85
CA GLY A 161 -2.59 -22.29 -5.88
C GLY A 161 -1.27 -21.92 -6.57
N PHE A 162 -0.40 -21.17 -5.91
CA PHE A 162 0.94 -20.86 -6.41
C PHE A 162 1.90 -22.01 -6.10
N GLY A 163 2.24 -22.79 -7.11
CA GLY A 163 3.18 -23.92 -7.00
C GLY A 163 4.56 -23.62 -7.57
N GLY A 164 5.36 -24.69 -7.74
CA GLY A 164 6.68 -24.65 -8.39
C GLY A 164 7.69 -23.78 -7.64
N GLY A 165 8.37 -22.88 -8.36
CA GLY A 165 9.41 -22.02 -7.81
C GLY A 165 8.92 -20.91 -6.85
N ASN A 166 7.60 -20.78 -6.61
CA ASN A 166 7.08 -19.66 -5.80
C ASN A 166 7.44 -19.79 -4.32
N VAL A 167 7.29 -20.98 -3.74
CA VAL A 167 7.61 -21.21 -2.31
C VAL A 167 9.11 -20.96 -2.05
N PRO A 168 10.06 -21.62 -2.74
CA PRO A 168 11.47 -21.39 -2.49
C PRO A 168 11.91 -19.95 -2.80
N ALA A 169 11.26 -19.24 -3.75
CA ALA A 169 11.54 -17.82 -3.99
C ALA A 169 11.10 -16.93 -2.84
N ALA A 170 9.97 -17.23 -2.18
CA ALA A 170 9.53 -16.51 -1.00
C ALA A 170 10.46 -16.75 0.20
N GLU A 171 10.88 -17.99 0.41
CA GLU A 171 11.83 -18.36 1.47
C GLU A 171 13.19 -17.68 1.28
N GLU A 172 13.75 -17.73 0.07
CA GLU A 172 15.02 -17.08 -0.25
C GLU A 172 14.93 -15.57 -0.02
N ALA A 173 13.86 -14.92 -0.48
CA ALA A 173 13.69 -13.49 -0.30
C ALA A 173 13.45 -13.08 1.16
N TYR A 174 12.84 -13.94 1.95
CA TYR A 174 12.68 -13.74 3.39
C TYR A 174 14.04 -13.66 4.08
N GLU A 175 14.99 -14.54 3.74
CA GLU A 175 16.33 -14.57 4.30
C GLU A 175 17.25 -13.49 3.71
N ALA A 176 17.08 -13.16 2.44
CA ALA A 176 17.92 -12.21 1.71
C ALA A 176 17.55 -10.73 1.92
N LEU A 177 16.58 -10.43 2.80
CA LEU A 177 16.16 -9.06 3.06
C LEU A 177 17.25 -8.23 3.76
N HIS A 178 17.63 -7.11 3.18
CA HIS A 178 18.49 -6.12 3.79
C HIS A 178 17.68 -4.98 4.37
N VAL A 179 17.94 -4.60 5.63
CA VAL A 179 17.21 -3.53 6.34
C VAL A 179 18.16 -2.44 6.83
N LEU A 180 17.68 -1.20 6.80
CA LEU A 180 18.35 -0.03 7.35
C LEU A 180 17.35 0.77 8.19
N THR A 181 17.53 0.75 9.50
CA THR A 181 16.73 1.50 10.47
C THR A 181 17.43 2.78 10.94
N ASP A 182 18.76 2.80 10.90
CA ASP A 182 19.58 3.91 11.39
C ASP A 182 19.49 5.13 10.46
N GLY A 183 19.67 6.32 11.06
CA GLY A 183 19.68 7.58 10.33
C GLY A 183 18.31 8.08 9.87
N VAL A 184 17.20 7.52 10.37
CA VAL A 184 15.87 8.05 10.13
C VAL A 184 15.73 9.42 10.79
N ARG A 185 15.55 10.46 9.97
CA ARG A 185 15.27 11.81 10.47
C ARG A 185 13.79 11.90 10.83
N VAL A 186 13.45 11.70 12.11
CA VAL A 186 12.10 11.98 12.59
C VAL A 186 11.91 13.50 12.57
N PRO A 187 10.95 14.06 11.80
CA PRO A 187 10.65 15.49 11.89
C PRO A 187 10.25 15.79 13.34
N ALA A 188 10.75 16.87 13.91
CA ALA A 188 10.20 17.41 15.16
C ALA A 188 8.68 17.51 14.96
N ALA A 189 7.91 16.94 15.88
CA ALA A 189 6.45 16.97 15.80
C ALA A 189 6.05 18.43 15.54
N ARG A 190 5.36 18.70 14.43
CA ARG A 190 4.67 19.97 14.25
C ARG A 190 3.71 20.05 15.44
N VAL A 191 4.01 20.91 16.38
CA VAL A 191 3.02 21.37 17.33
C VAL A 191 1.98 22.09 16.46
N VAL A 192 0.91 21.37 16.13
CA VAL A 192 -0.30 22.01 15.62
C VAL A 192 -0.81 22.75 16.85
N GLU A 193 -0.51 24.06 16.95
CA GLU A 193 -1.26 24.91 17.85
C GLU A 193 -2.73 24.70 17.49
N ALA A 194 -3.46 24.04 18.39
CA ALA A 194 -4.89 23.92 18.24
C ALA A 194 -5.41 25.36 18.18
N ASP A 195 -6.05 25.72 17.07
CA ASP A 195 -6.80 26.96 16.99
C ASP A 195 -7.70 27.04 18.23
N PRO A 196 -7.69 28.16 18.97
CA PRO A 196 -8.53 28.29 20.14
C PRO A 196 -9.98 28.03 19.72
N VAL A 197 -10.55 26.95 20.26
CA VAL A 197 -11.95 26.60 20.05
C VAL A 197 -12.76 27.83 20.34
N ALA A 198 -13.35 28.43 19.31
CA ALA A 198 -14.28 29.54 19.47
C ALA A 198 -15.36 29.13 20.46
N ALA A 199 -15.53 29.89 21.53
CA ALA A 199 -16.54 29.66 22.54
C ALA A 199 -17.92 29.48 21.87
N PRO A 200 -18.77 28.56 22.33
CA PRO A 200 -20.05 28.28 21.69
C PRO A 200 -20.90 29.57 21.72
N GLY A 201 -20.96 30.22 20.55
CA GLY A 201 -21.81 31.37 20.34
C GLY A 201 -23.27 30.97 20.54
N THR A 202 -23.97 31.74 21.35
CA THR A 202 -25.39 31.74 21.62
C THR A 202 -26.20 31.41 20.36
N ARG A 203 -26.99 30.34 20.45
CA ARG A 203 -28.01 29.96 19.45
C ARG A 203 -28.90 31.18 19.18
N ARG A 204 -28.80 31.78 18.02
CA ARG A 204 -29.86 32.67 17.50
C ARG A 204 -31.03 31.78 17.11
N SER A 205 -32.15 32.06 17.73
CA SER A 205 -33.49 31.52 17.45
C SER A 205 -33.80 31.62 15.95
N THR A 206 -34.00 30.48 15.30
CA THR A 206 -34.56 30.36 13.94
C THR A 206 -36.10 30.45 14.06
N ALA A 207 -36.64 31.66 14.27
CA ALA A 207 -38.03 31.94 14.10
C ALA A 207 -38.16 33.16 13.18
N SER A 208 -38.12 32.92 11.87
CA SER A 208 -38.64 33.79 10.79
C SER A 208 -38.21 33.28 9.41
N PHE A 209 -38.74 32.17 8.94
CA PHE A 209 -38.62 31.77 7.54
C PHE A 209 -39.87 31.00 7.10
N LEU A 210 -41.06 31.57 7.35
CA LEU A 210 -42.31 31.11 6.77
C LEU A 210 -43.23 32.32 6.62
N GLU A 211 -42.87 33.24 5.71
CA GLU A 211 -43.84 34.18 5.12
C GLU A 211 -43.27 34.64 3.77
N GLY A 212 -43.99 34.29 2.71
CA GLY A 212 -43.85 34.93 1.43
C GLY A 212 -43.30 34.07 0.30
N ALA A 213 -44.10 33.24 -0.34
CA ALA A 213 -44.11 32.99 -1.78
C ALA A 213 -45.40 32.26 -2.18
N GLY A 214 -46.47 33.00 -2.28
CA GLY A 214 -47.55 32.67 -3.20
C GLY A 214 -47.12 33.11 -4.59
N GLY A 215 -47.02 32.17 -5.54
CA GLY A 215 -46.69 32.42 -6.93
C GLY A 215 -47.22 31.27 -7.81
N ASP A 216 -48.21 31.58 -8.61
CA ASP A 216 -49.01 30.77 -9.54
C ASP A 216 -48.13 29.79 -10.39
N LEU A 217 -48.59 28.56 -10.49
CA LEU A 217 -48.17 27.61 -11.51
C LEU A 217 -49.07 27.73 -12.74
N PRO A 218 -48.55 27.92 -13.97
CA PRO A 218 -49.33 27.79 -15.18
C PRO A 218 -49.49 26.33 -15.60
N GLY A 219 -50.72 26.04 -16.09
CA GLY A 219 -51.23 24.70 -16.40
C GLY A 219 -50.45 23.92 -17.44
N ILE A 220 -50.46 22.61 -17.26
CA ILE A 220 -50.07 21.59 -18.27
C ILE A 220 -51.33 21.27 -19.04
N GLN A 221 -51.36 21.55 -20.35
CA GLN A 221 -52.30 21.03 -21.30
C GLN A 221 -51.84 19.67 -21.80
N THR A 222 -52.71 18.68 -21.70
CA THR A 222 -52.61 17.37 -22.33
C THR A 222 -52.94 17.49 -23.82
N GLY A 223 -52.10 16.87 -24.66
CA GLY A 223 -52.28 16.61 -26.07
C GLY A 223 -51.35 15.48 -26.50
#